data_1cd9a22483d2f46c55913a855950d052
#
_entry.id   1cd9a22483d2f46c55913a855950d052
#
_cell.length_a   1.000
_cell.length_b   1.000
_cell.length_c   1.000
_cell.angle_alpha   90.00
_cell.angle_beta   90.00
_cell.angle_gamma   90.00
#
_symmetry.space_group_name_H-M   'P 1'
#
loop_
_entity.id
_entity.type
_entity.pdbx_description
1 polymer ?
#
loop_
_entity_poly.entity_id
_entity_poly.type
_entity_poly.pdbx_seq_one_letter_code
_entity_poly.pdbx_strand_id
1 'polypeptide(L)'
;MASTYSSLKIQLMTTGENLSTWGIVTNTNLGTALEEAIAGSADVAFSSSDVTLTLSDSNATQAARNMRLNLTGTSGGARVLNVPAIEKMYIVKNGLADACTVKVSGQTGVAVPAGKSMLLFNNGTDVVDAVTHLSALTLATDLAIADGGTGASSASDARTNLGLAIGTDVQAYDAQLTDIAGLAVANGNFIVGDGANWVAESGATARTSLGLGSIATQNANSVTITGGTISGTTVNTFTVGNAVGTRHISTVAPTSGDGANGDVWYEY
;
A
#
# COMPACT_ATOMS: atom_id res chain seq x y z
N MET A 1 -32.36 -30.09 52.18
CA MET A 1 -31.43 -30.24 51.01
C MET A 1 -30.59 -28.98 50.94
N ALA A 2 -29.32 -29.13 50.58
CA ALA A 2 -28.45 -27.93 50.42
C ALA A 2 -28.81 -27.19 49.13
N SER A 3 -28.71 -25.88 49.13
CA SER A 3 -28.83 -25.05 47.95
C SER A 3 -27.92 -25.52 46.83
N THR A 4 -28.41 -25.40 45.61
CA THR A 4 -27.58 -25.54 44.39
C THR A 4 -27.19 -24.14 43.86
N TYR A 5 -26.30 -24.13 42.91
CA TYR A 5 -25.80 -22.85 42.34
C TYR A 5 -25.80 -22.91 40.81
N SER A 6 -26.14 -21.81 40.20
CA SER A 6 -26.01 -21.63 38.74
C SER A 6 -24.52 -21.59 38.30
N SER A 7 -24.27 -21.58 36.99
CA SER A 7 -22.92 -21.44 36.44
C SER A 7 -22.23 -20.17 36.94
N LEU A 8 -22.97 -19.08 37.14
CA LEU A 8 -22.50 -17.84 37.72
C LEU A 8 -22.41 -17.87 39.25
N LYS A 9 -22.68 -19.01 39.84
CA LYS A 9 -22.72 -19.18 41.32
C LYS A 9 -23.76 -18.30 42.01
N ILE A 10 -24.92 -18.15 41.36
CA ILE A 10 -26.10 -17.59 41.97
C ILE A 10 -26.80 -18.70 42.72
N GLN A 11 -27.11 -18.46 43.97
CA GLN A 11 -27.77 -19.49 44.83
C GLN A 11 -29.19 -19.78 44.36
N LEU A 12 -29.45 -21.03 44.02
CA LEU A 12 -30.80 -21.55 43.67
C LEU A 12 -31.40 -22.18 44.88
N MET A 13 -32.36 -21.50 45.49
CA MET A 13 -33.01 -21.97 46.73
C MET A 13 -33.98 -23.07 46.45
N THR A 14 -33.89 -24.15 47.25
CA THR A 14 -34.86 -25.25 47.23
C THR A 14 -36.09 -24.86 48.03
N THR A 15 -37.25 -25.38 47.64
CA THR A 15 -38.52 -25.16 48.41
C THR A 15 -38.37 -25.58 49.87
N GLY A 16 -38.69 -24.65 50.77
CA GLY A 16 -38.57 -24.88 52.23
C GLY A 16 -37.19 -24.55 52.80
N GLU A 17 -36.20 -24.22 51.95
CA GLU A 17 -34.89 -23.76 52.39
C GLU A 17 -34.92 -22.28 52.75
N ASN A 18 -33.95 -21.84 53.55
CA ASN A 18 -33.80 -20.45 53.98
C ASN A 18 -35.02 -19.85 54.68
N LEU A 19 -35.73 -20.65 55.46
CA LEU A 19 -36.84 -20.21 56.29
C LEU A 19 -36.37 -19.02 57.14
N SER A 20 -37.05 -17.90 57.09
CA SER A 20 -36.70 -16.60 57.72
C SER A 20 -35.52 -15.84 57.07
N THR A 21 -34.78 -16.41 56.15
CA THR A 21 -33.60 -15.74 55.51
C THR A 21 -33.73 -15.63 53.97
N TRP A 22 -34.79 -16.18 53.38
CA TRP A 22 -35.00 -16.19 51.93
C TRP A 22 -34.92 -14.79 51.30
N GLY A 23 -35.43 -13.75 51.98
CA GLY A 23 -35.39 -12.39 51.53
C GLY A 23 -33.93 -11.85 51.48
N ILE A 24 -33.08 -12.21 52.43
CA ILE A 24 -31.67 -11.85 52.46
C ILE A 24 -30.94 -12.55 51.30
N VAL A 25 -31.19 -13.83 51.08
CA VAL A 25 -30.56 -14.59 49.96
C VAL A 25 -31.00 -14.03 48.62
N THR A 26 -32.29 -13.72 48.47
CA THR A 26 -32.83 -13.11 47.25
C THR A 26 -32.16 -11.74 46.97
N ASN A 27 -32.08 -10.88 47.99
CA ASN A 27 -31.45 -9.55 47.85
C ASN A 27 -29.95 -9.68 47.52
N THR A 28 -29.22 -10.64 48.10
CA THR A 28 -27.82 -10.91 47.78
C THR A 28 -27.67 -11.47 46.36
N ASN A 29 -28.54 -12.36 45.92
CA ASN A 29 -28.56 -12.86 44.54
C ASN A 29 -28.77 -11.73 43.55
N LEU A 30 -29.71 -10.82 43.80
CA LEU A 30 -30.02 -9.70 42.89
C LEU A 30 -28.99 -8.58 42.96
N GLY A 31 -28.75 -8.06 44.19
CA GLY A 31 -27.91 -6.89 44.41
C GLY A 31 -26.41 -7.15 44.47
N THR A 32 -26.00 -8.41 44.46
CA THR A 32 -24.56 -8.78 44.36
C THR A 32 -24.32 -9.66 43.16
N ALA A 33 -24.81 -10.89 43.15
CA ALA A 33 -24.41 -11.87 42.16
C ALA A 33 -24.90 -11.54 40.76
N LEU A 34 -26.09 -11.07 40.58
CA LEU A 34 -26.64 -10.68 39.27
C LEU A 34 -26.10 -9.31 38.84
N GLU A 35 -26.01 -8.37 39.75
CA GLU A 35 -25.46 -7.03 39.47
C GLU A 35 -23.99 -7.10 39.02
N GLU A 36 -23.15 -7.88 39.69
CA GLU A 36 -21.76 -8.14 39.24
C GLU A 36 -21.71 -8.68 37.82
N ALA A 37 -22.59 -9.62 37.48
CA ALA A 37 -22.59 -10.27 36.17
C ALA A 37 -23.00 -9.33 35.04
N ILE A 38 -23.83 -8.32 35.32
CA ILE A 38 -24.42 -7.39 34.32
C ILE A 38 -23.69 -6.06 34.28
N ALA A 39 -23.34 -5.49 35.41
CA ALA A 39 -22.81 -4.13 35.56
C ALA A 39 -21.52 -4.04 36.40
N GLY A 40 -21.13 -5.12 37.05
CA GLY A 40 -20.02 -5.12 37.99
C GLY A 40 -18.67 -4.89 37.36
N SER A 41 -17.76 -4.27 38.15
CA SER A 41 -16.37 -4.04 37.80
C SER A 41 -15.48 -4.49 38.95
N ALA A 42 -14.49 -5.33 38.68
CA ALA A 42 -13.50 -5.77 39.64
C ALA A 42 -12.08 -5.40 39.23
N ASP A 43 -11.28 -4.93 40.17
CA ASP A 43 -9.85 -4.80 39.99
C ASP A 43 -9.16 -6.16 40.22
N VAL A 44 -8.31 -6.53 39.28
CA VAL A 44 -7.50 -7.74 39.33
C VAL A 44 -6.04 -7.32 39.43
N ALA A 45 -5.48 -7.45 40.62
CA ALA A 45 -4.11 -7.01 40.90
C ALA A 45 -3.08 -8.07 40.52
N PHE A 46 -2.07 -7.66 39.74
CA PHE A 46 -0.91 -8.45 39.37
C PHE A 46 0.31 -8.02 40.15
N SER A 47 1.13 -8.98 40.54
CA SER A 47 2.39 -8.79 41.27
C SER A 47 3.53 -9.54 40.59
N SER A 48 3.75 -9.29 39.30
CA SER A 48 4.75 -9.97 38.45
C SER A 48 4.54 -11.50 38.34
N SER A 49 3.30 -11.96 38.54
CA SER A 49 2.90 -13.37 38.41
C SER A 49 1.52 -13.47 37.70
N ASP A 50 1.23 -14.63 37.15
CA ASP A 50 -0.08 -14.92 36.56
C ASP A 50 -1.16 -14.95 37.66
N VAL A 51 -2.40 -14.62 37.26
CA VAL A 51 -3.53 -14.60 38.18
C VAL A 51 -4.59 -15.62 37.71
N THR A 52 -5.18 -16.31 38.67
CA THR A 52 -6.30 -17.21 38.42
C THR A 52 -7.51 -16.75 39.24
N LEU A 53 -8.57 -16.41 38.54
CA LEU A 53 -9.87 -16.13 39.14
C LEU A 53 -10.68 -17.41 39.24
N THR A 54 -11.32 -17.61 40.37
CA THR A 54 -12.20 -18.76 40.63
C THR A 54 -13.61 -18.30 40.95
N LEU A 55 -14.57 -19.23 40.82
CA LEU A 55 -15.93 -19.08 41.30
C LEU A 55 -16.22 -20.21 42.26
N SER A 56 -16.71 -19.86 43.44
CA SER A 56 -17.14 -20.78 44.46
C SER A 56 -18.67 -20.74 44.64
N ASP A 57 -19.24 -21.79 45.21
CA ASP A 57 -20.66 -21.87 45.53
C ASP A 57 -21.05 -20.86 46.63
N SER A 58 -21.12 -19.61 46.24
CA SER A 58 -21.45 -18.47 47.13
C SER A 58 -22.04 -17.34 46.30
N ASN A 59 -23.10 -16.71 46.82
CA ASN A 59 -23.66 -15.52 46.24
C ASN A 59 -23.01 -14.18 46.74
N ALA A 60 -21.98 -14.30 47.59
CA ALA A 60 -21.09 -13.19 47.94
C ALA A 60 -20.28 -12.68 46.72
N THR A 61 -19.69 -11.50 46.84
CA THR A 61 -18.85 -10.85 45.82
C THR A 61 -17.72 -11.78 45.34
N GLN A 62 -17.61 -11.90 44.03
CA GLN A 62 -16.58 -12.72 43.38
C GLN A 62 -16.06 -12.03 42.10
N ALA A 63 -14.76 -11.76 42.02
CA ALA A 63 -14.14 -11.01 40.92
C ALA A 63 -14.45 -11.62 39.54
N ALA A 64 -14.41 -12.96 39.39
CA ALA A 64 -14.67 -13.64 38.14
C ALA A 64 -16.11 -13.48 37.60
N ARG A 65 -17.05 -13.09 38.46
CA ARG A 65 -18.46 -12.85 38.10
C ARG A 65 -18.63 -11.49 37.41
N ASN A 66 -17.80 -10.51 37.72
CA ASN A 66 -17.95 -9.17 37.19
C ASN A 66 -17.85 -9.12 35.67
N MET A 67 -18.65 -8.24 35.05
CA MET A 67 -18.61 -8.04 33.61
C MET A 67 -17.30 -7.39 33.19
N ARG A 68 -16.82 -6.39 33.95
CA ARG A 68 -15.57 -5.71 33.68
C ARG A 68 -14.48 -6.17 34.62
N LEU A 69 -13.34 -6.53 34.04
CA LEU A 69 -12.09 -6.83 34.74
C LEU A 69 -11.06 -5.76 34.44
N ASN A 70 -10.63 -5.02 35.47
CA ASN A 70 -9.63 -3.98 35.37
C ASN A 70 -8.30 -4.55 35.89
N LEU A 71 -7.36 -4.84 35.00
CA LEU A 71 -6.07 -5.40 35.35
C LEU A 71 -5.15 -4.29 35.82
N THR A 72 -4.63 -4.44 37.05
CA THR A 72 -3.84 -3.41 37.73
C THR A 72 -2.57 -4.01 38.33
N GLY A 73 -1.64 -3.16 38.75
CA GLY A 73 -0.38 -3.58 39.42
C GLY A 73 0.77 -3.73 38.45
N THR A 74 1.68 -4.66 38.75
CA THR A 74 2.94 -4.83 38.02
C THR A 74 2.92 -6.14 37.22
N SER A 75 3.21 -6.07 35.91
CA SER A 75 3.29 -7.24 35.05
C SER A 75 4.69 -7.91 35.11
N GLY A 76 5.74 -7.13 34.89
CA GLY A 76 7.13 -7.65 34.81
C GLY A 76 7.31 -8.63 33.64
N GLY A 77 6.66 -8.35 32.50
CA GLY A 77 6.56 -9.16 31.29
C GLY A 77 5.12 -9.60 31.00
N ALA A 78 4.90 -10.26 29.86
CA ALA A 78 3.58 -10.78 29.48
C ALA A 78 3.02 -11.71 30.56
N ARG A 79 1.72 -11.57 30.85
CA ARG A 79 1.03 -12.32 31.93
C ARG A 79 -0.20 -13.05 31.41
N VAL A 80 -0.68 -13.96 32.24
CA VAL A 80 -1.91 -14.72 32.01
C VAL A 80 -2.92 -14.43 33.11
N LEU A 81 -4.16 -14.17 32.70
CA LEU A 81 -5.33 -14.19 33.55
C LEU A 81 -6.15 -15.43 33.24
N ASN A 82 -6.15 -16.41 34.13
CA ASN A 82 -7.06 -17.54 33.99
C ASN A 82 -8.43 -17.18 34.57
N VAL A 83 -9.48 -17.44 33.80
CA VAL A 83 -10.87 -17.25 34.19
C VAL A 83 -11.60 -18.59 34.23
N PRO A 84 -12.72 -18.73 35.00
CA PRO A 84 -13.48 -19.98 35.03
C PRO A 84 -14.08 -20.32 33.66
N ALA A 85 -14.23 -21.60 33.36
CA ALA A 85 -14.86 -22.14 32.15
C ALA A 85 -16.39 -22.00 32.22
N ILE A 86 -16.89 -20.78 32.02
CA ILE A 86 -18.33 -20.48 32.00
C ILE A 86 -18.64 -19.55 30.82
N GLU A 87 -19.80 -19.71 30.21
CA GLU A 87 -20.26 -18.81 29.15
C GLU A 87 -20.61 -17.42 29.71
N LYS A 88 -19.80 -16.42 29.34
CA LYS A 88 -20.07 -15.01 29.66
C LYS A 88 -19.21 -14.04 28.87
N MET A 89 -19.66 -12.80 28.82
CA MET A 89 -18.87 -11.70 28.28
C MET A 89 -18.00 -11.08 29.37
N TYR A 90 -16.80 -10.65 28.96
CA TYR A 90 -15.91 -9.82 29.75
C TYR A 90 -15.52 -8.56 28.96
N ILE A 91 -15.52 -7.42 29.64
CA ILE A 91 -14.83 -6.22 29.20
C ILE A 91 -13.52 -6.18 29.97
N VAL A 92 -12.41 -6.47 29.33
CA VAL A 92 -11.10 -6.49 29.99
C VAL A 92 -10.36 -5.20 29.65
N LYS A 93 -10.04 -4.38 30.68
CA LYS A 93 -9.13 -3.25 30.55
C LYS A 93 -7.77 -3.68 31.08
N ASN A 94 -6.77 -3.73 30.20
CA ASN A 94 -5.40 -4.00 30.62
C ASN A 94 -4.70 -2.69 31.02
N GLY A 95 -4.56 -2.47 32.30
CA GLY A 95 -3.79 -1.35 32.87
C GLY A 95 -2.32 -1.68 33.15
N LEU A 96 -1.85 -2.87 32.77
CA LEU A 96 -0.47 -3.31 32.95
C LEU A 96 0.46 -2.71 31.88
N ALA A 97 1.76 -2.76 32.14
CA ALA A 97 2.78 -2.33 31.19
C ALA A 97 2.98 -3.30 30.00
N ASP A 98 2.57 -4.56 30.17
CA ASP A 98 2.72 -5.63 29.18
C ASP A 98 1.37 -6.22 28.77
N ALA A 99 1.34 -7.00 27.69
CA ALA A 99 0.14 -7.73 27.27
C ALA A 99 -0.27 -8.77 28.33
N CYS A 100 -1.58 -8.97 28.46
CA CYS A 100 -2.14 -10.01 29.34
C CYS A 100 -3.05 -10.93 28.53
N THR A 101 -2.74 -12.24 28.51
CA THR A 101 -3.58 -13.24 27.86
C THR A 101 -4.68 -13.67 28.82
N VAL A 102 -5.93 -13.45 28.42
CA VAL A 102 -7.13 -13.91 29.17
C VAL A 102 -7.57 -15.22 28.57
N LYS A 103 -7.67 -16.27 29.38
CA LYS A 103 -7.99 -17.61 28.91
C LYS A 103 -8.64 -18.49 29.99
N VAL A 104 -9.25 -19.57 29.58
CA VAL A 104 -9.52 -20.71 30.46
C VAL A 104 -8.22 -21.50 30.66
N SER A 105 -7.97 -21.97 31.85
CA SER A 105 -6.73 -22.72 32.16
C SER A 105 -6.50 -23.86 31.16
N GLY A 106 -5.28 -23.96 30.65
CA GLY A 106 -4.92 -24.97 29.65
C GLY A 106 -5.28 -24.62 28.20
N GLN A 107 -5.98 -23.51 27.96
CA GLN A 107 -6.41 -23.08 26.64
C GLN A 107 -5.52 -21.93 26.09
N THR A 108 -5.81 -21.49 24.85
CA THR A 108 -5.03 -20.46 24.12
C THR A 108 -5.37 -19.05 24.61
N GLY A 109 -6.65 -18.69 24.63
CA GLY A 109 -7.16 -17.37 25.00
C GLY A 109 -6.85 -16.23 24.03
N VAL A 110 -7.10 -15.01 24.51
CA VAL A 110 -6.91 -13.78 23.75
C VAL A 110 -5.96 -12.85 24.52
N ALA A 111 -4.94 -12.35 23.83
CA ALA A 111 -4.01 -11.38 24.39
C ALA A 111 -4.59 -9.95 24.30
N VAL A 112 -4.79 -9.32 25.46
CA VAL A 112 -5.19 -7.91 25.57
C VAL A 112 -3.90 -7.07 25.65
N PRO A 113 -3.61 -6.20 24.66
CA PRO A 113 -2.40 -5.39 24.67
C PRO A 113 -2.36 -4.40 25.83
N ALA A 114 -1.17 -3.98 26.22
CA ALA A 114 -0.96 -2.98 27.26
C ALA A 114 -1.78 -1.70 27.02
N GLY A 115 -2.46 -1.20 28.04
CA GLY A 115 -3.25 0.02 27.99
C GLY A 115 -4.57 -0.06 27.19
N LYS A 116 -4.90 -1.22 26.61
CA LYS A 116 -6.11 -1.40 25.78
C LYS A 116 -7.27 -2.01 26.55
N SER A 117 -8.47 -1.81 26.04
CA SER A 117 -9.70 -2.47 26.49
C SER A 117 -10.26 -3.32 25.37
N MET A 118 -10.63 -4.55 25.67
CA MET A 118 -11.23 -5.48 24.70
C MET A 118 -12.51 -6.08 25.23
N LEU A 119 -13.45 -6.33 24.31
CA LEU A 119 -14.66 -7.09 24.58
C LEU A 119 -14.40 -8.54 24.21
N LEU A 120 -14.43 -9.43 25.19
CA LEU A 120 -14.12 -10.85 25.04
C LEU A 120 -15.34 -11.70 25.37
N PHE A 121 -15.43 -12.87 24.75
CA PHE A 121 -16.45 -13.87 25.05
C PHE A 121 -15.78 -15.17 25.52
N ASN A 122 -16.14 -15.60 26.72
CA ASN A 122 -15.81 -16.93 27.19
C ASN A 122 -16.96 -17.87 26.75
N ASN A 123 -16.65 -18.82 25.89
CA ASN A 123 -17.64 -19.76 25.33
C ASN A 123 -17.82 -21.05 26.17
N GLY A 124 -17.33 -21.03 27.41
CA GLY A 124 -17.35 -22.18 28.30
C GLY A 124 -16.16 -23.14 28.11
N THR A 125 -15.40 -23.02 27.02
CA THR A 125 -14.20 -23.83 26.75
C THR A 125 -12.96 -22.93 26.78
N ASP A 126 -13.00 -21.78 26.10
CA ASP A 126 -11.91 -20.81 26.09
C ASP A 126 -12.46 -19.39 25.95
N VAL A 127 -11.60 -18.40 26.10
CA VAL A 127 -11.87 -16.99 25.83
C VAL A 127 -11.51 -16.68 24.38
N VAL A 128 -12.45 -16.07 23.66
CA VAL A 128 -12.33 -15.70 22.26
C VAL A 128 -12.70 -14.23 22.06
N ASP A 129 -12.36 -13.66 20.92
CA ASP A 129 -12.83 -12.32 20.54
C ASP A 129 -14.36 -12.31 20.42
N ALA A 130 -15.00 -11.34 21.07
CA ALA A 130 -16.46 -11.18 20.99
C ALA A 130 -16.91 -10.51 19.69
N VAL A 131 -16.02 -9.79 19.00
CA VAL A 131 -16.31 -9.07 17.77
C VAL A 131 -15.30 -9.48 16.71
N THR A 132 -15.74 -10.28 15.74
CA THR A 132 -14.89 -10.78 14.64
C THR A 132 -15.26 -10.17 13.28
N HIS A 133 -16.37 -9.43 13.20
CA HIS A 133 -16.84 -8.79 11.98
C HIS A 133 -17.53 -7.47 12.28
N LEU A 134 -17.20 -6.45 11.52
CA LEU A 134 -17.87 -5.16 11.49
C LEU A 134 -18.34 -4.91 10.06
N SER A 135 -19.65 -4.74 9.84
CA SER A 135 -20.22 -4.46 8.51
C SER A 135 -19.91 -3.03 8.05
N ALA A 136 -19.73 -2.10 8.99
CA ALA A 136 -19.31 -0.72 8.75
C ALA A 136 -18.57 -0.18 9.98
N LEU A 137 -17.58 0.65 9.75
CA LEU A 137 -16.84 1.35 10.80
C LEU A 137 -16.73 2.83 10.44
N THR A 138 -17.29 3.70 11.29
CA THR A 138 -17.10 5.15 11.21
C THR A 138 -16.18 5.58 12.35
N LEU A 139 -15.06 6.18 12.02
CA LEU A 139 -14.09 6.69 12.99
C LEU A 139 -14.25 8.20 13.12
N ALA A 140 -14.23 8.71 14.36
CA ALA A 140 -14.20 10.15 14.63
C ALA A 140 -12.86 10.81 14.26
N THR A 141 -11.80 10.01 14.22
CA THR A 141 -10.45 10.42 13.80
C THR A 141 -9.97 9.44 12.75
N ASP A 142 -9.32 9.93 11.70
CA ASP A 142 -8.79 9.09 10.64
C ASP A 142 -7.79 8.06 11.19
N LEU A 143 -7.84 6.83 10.66
CA LEU A 143 -6.91 5.78 11.04
C LEU A 143 -5.50 6.16 10.58
N ALA A 144 -4.56 6.20 11.50
CA ALA A 144 -3.18 6.56 11.20
C ALA A 144 -2.51 5.56 10.23
N ILE A 145 -1.49 6.00 9.50
CA ILE A 145 -0.71 5.13 8.58
C ILE A 145 -0.10 3.95 9.34
N ALA A 146 0.40 4.18 10.55
CA ALA A 146 0.98 3.14 11.41
C ALA A 146 -0.02 2.04 11.80
N ASP A 147 -1.32 2.34 11.75
CA ASP A 147 -2.41 1.41 12.06
C ASP A 147 -3.07 0.85 10.77
N GLY A 148 -2.47 1.06 9.60
CA GLY A 148 -2.96 0.58 8.30
C GLY A 148 -3.95 1.50 7.60
N GLY A 149 -4.18 2.71 8.11
CA GLY A 149 -4.99 3.73 7.46
C GLY A 149 -4.17 4.65 6.54
N THR A 150 -4.83 5.65 5.98
CA THR A 150 -4.15 6.72 5.21
C THR A 150 -3.85 7.96 6.06
N GLY A 151 -4.37 8.03 7.30
CA GLY A 151 -4.28 9.18 8.17
C GLY A 151 -4.98 10.43 7.62
N ALA A 152 -5.99 10.23 6.76
CA ALA A 152 -6.64 11.34 6.07
C ALA A 152 -8.09 11.03 5.71
N SER A 153 -8.95 12.05 5.78
CA SER A 153 -10.35 12.00 5.39
C SER A 153 -10.61 12.48 3.94
N SER A 154 -9.59 13.00 3.26
CA SER A 154 -9.65 13.36 1.84
C SER A 154 -8.69 12.52 0.99
N ALA A 155 -9.06 12.28 -0.28
CA ALA A 155 -8.19 11.59 -1.22
C ALA A 155 -6.89 12.34 -1.53
N SER A 156 -6.90 13.68 -1.42
CA SER A 156 -5.72 14.53 -1.60
C SER A 156 -4.71 14.30 -0.49
N ASP A 157 -5.19 14.43 0.77
CA ASP A 157 -4.32 14.28 1.94
C ASP A 157 -3.82 12.84 2.08
N ALA A 158 -4.68 11.85 1.74
CA ALA A 158 -4.27 10.45 1.70
C ALA A 158 -3.10 10.20 0.74
N ARG A 159 -3.15 10.77 -0.47
CA ARG A 159 -2.03 10.68 -1.42
C ARG A 159 -0.77 11.33 -0.87
N THR A 160 -0.88 12.50 -0.25
CA THR A 160 0.25 13.20 0.37
C THR A 160 0.88 12.36 1.48
N ASN A 161 0.06 11.80 2.37
CA ASN A 161 0.52 10.97 3.47
C ASN A 161 1.19 9.66 3.01
N LEU A 162 0.78 9.13 1.87
CA LEU A 162 1.37 7.95 1.26
C LEU A 162 2.60 8.26 0.37
N GLY A 163 3.02 9.51 0.25
CA GLY A 163 4.12 9.91 -0.63
C GLY A 163 3.75 9.77 -2.11
N LEU A 164 2.50 10.06 -2.48
CA LEU A 164 1.98 9.97 -3.84
C LEU A 164 1.45 11.33 -4.32
N ALA A 165 2.10 12.42 -3.90
CA ALA A 165 1.72 13.77 -4.31
C ALA A 165 1.96 13.95 -5.83
N ILE A 166 0.88 14.23 -6.55
CA ILE A 166 0.93 14.41 -8.02
C ILE A 166 1.74 15.65 -8.36
N GLY A 167 2.71 15.50 -9.25
CA GLY A 167 3.64 16.56 -9.66
C GLY A 167 4.89 16.66 -8.79
N THR A 168 4.99 15.86 -7.69
CA THR A 168 6.17 15.81 -6.82
C THR A 168 6.69 14.36 -6.74
N ASP A 169 5.87 13.43 -6.25
CA ASP A 169 6.25 12.03 -6.07
C ASP A 169 5.82 11.17 -7.26
N VAL A 170 4.70 11.53 -7.88
CA VAL A 170 4.21 10.92 -9.11
C VAL A 170 4.00 12.00 -10.16
N GLN A 171 4.29 11.69 -11.41
CA GLN A 171 4.12 12.65 -12.49
C GLN A 171 2.63 13.01 -12.64
N ALA A 172 2.36 14.32 -12.79
CA ALA A 172 1.05 14.79 -13.18
C ALA A 172 0.69 14.25 -14.59
N TYR A 173 -0.59 14.10 -14.86
CA TYR A 173 -1.03 13.81 -16.22
C TYR A 173 -0.50 14.87 -17.18
N ASP A 174 0.16 14.43 -18.24
CA ASP A 174 0.70 15.24 -19.31
C ASP A 174 0.19 14.72 -20.66
N ALA A 175 -0.46 15.61 -21.43
CA ALA A 175 -1.03 15.24 -22.70
C ALA A 175 0.04 14.82 -23.72
N GLN A 176 1.21 15.48 -23.69
CA GLN A 176 2.32 15.20 -24.60
C GLN A 176 2.95 13.84 -24.31
N LEU A 177 3.00 13.43 -23.02
CA LEU A 177 3.45 12.09 -22.66
C LEU A 177 2.46 11.00 -23.15
N THR A 178 1.18 11.35 -23.17
CA THR A 178 0.13 10.48 -23.71
C THR A 178 0.26 10.31 -25.21
N ASP A 179 0.63 11.38 -25.94
CA ASP A 179 0.93 11.30 -27.36
C ASP A 179 2.08 10.32 -27.63
N ILE A 180 3.19 10.46 -26.88
CA ILE A 180 4.33 9.55 -27.03
C ILE A 180 3.94 8.11 -26.71
N ALA A 181 3.15 7.89 -25.65
CA ALA A 181 2.68 6.55 -25.27
C ALA A 181 1.76 5.91 -26.32
N GLY A 182 1.05 6.73 -27.08
CA GLY A 182 0.18 6.29 -28.20
C GLY A 182 0.90 5.99 -29.51
N LEU A 183 2.19 6.36 -29.64
CA LEU A 183 2.92 6.14 -30.89
C LEU A 183 3.22 4.66 -31.13
N ALA A 184 3.04 4.23 -32.39
CA ALA A 184 3.42 2.91 -32.81
C ALA A 184 4.96 2.77 -32.80
N VAL A 185 5.45 1.71 -32.15
CA VAL A 185 6.88 1.36 -32.14
C VAL A 185 7.19 0.61 -33.44
N ALA A 186 7.60 1.35 -34.47
CA ALA A 186 8.04 0.78 -35.75
C ALA A 186 9.48 1.17 -36.03
N ASN A 187 10.23 0.25 -36.68
CA ASN A 187 11.61 0.52 -37.07
C ASN A 187 11.68 1.67 -38.07
N GLY A 188 12.60 2.60 -37.83
CA GLY A 188 12.81 3.77 -38.69
C GLY A 188 11.92 4.97 -38.38
N ASN A 189 11.09 4.90 -37.33
CA ASN A 189 10.33 6.05 -36.84
C ASN A 189 11.22 6.99 -36.02
N PHE A 190 10.98 8.29 -36.23
CA PHE A 190 11.48 9.38 -35.42
C PHE A 190 10.30 10.06 -34.73
N ILE A 191 10.47 10.43 -33.48
CA ILE A 191 9.45 11.21 -32.74
C ILE A 191 9.75 12.69 -33.03
N VAL A 192 8.77 13.39 -33.59
CA VAL A 192 8.88 14.79 -34.02
C VAL A 192 7.69 15.56 -33.46
N GLY A 193 7.92 16.79 -33.00
CA GLY A 193 6.82 17.70 -32.64
C GLY A 193 6.24 18.36 -33.89
N ASP A 194 4.91 18.28 -34.09
CA ASP A 194 4.20 18.90 -35.20
C ASP A 194 3.70 20.34 -34.90
N GLY A 195 4.02 20.85 -33.72
CA GLY A 195 3.59 22.13 -33.19
C GLY A 195 2.39 22.05 -32.23
N ALA A 196 1.74 20.89 -32.14
CA ALA A 196 0.65 20.60 -31.21
C ALA A 196 0.90 19.29 -30.41
N ASN A 197 1.35 18.26 -31.09
CA ASN A 197 1.50 16.91 -30.55
C ASN A 197 2.89 16.33 -30.87
N TRP A 198 3.24 15.22 -30.20
CA TRP A 198 4.34 14.36 -30.61
C TRP A 198 3.82 13.31 -31.60
N VAL A 199 4.44 13.22 -32.76
CA VAL A 199 4.05 12.30 -33.82
C VAL A 199 5.23 11.41 -34.23
N ALA A 200 4.94 10.23 -34.73
CA ALA A 200 5.94 9.34 -35.31
C ALA A 200 6.05 9.59 -36.79
N GLU A 201 7.22 9.98 -37.28
CA GLU A 201 7.50 10.20 -38.69
C GLU A 201 8.55 9.22 -39.22
N SER A 202 8.44 8.83 -40.48
CA SER A 202 9.43 8.00 -41.16
C SER A 202 9.57 8.39 -42.61
N GLY A 203 10.57 7.88 -43.29
CA GLY A 203 10.76 8.06 -44.72
C GLY A 203 10.88 9.53 -45.15
N ALA A 204 10.04 9.95 -46.09
CA ALA A 204 10.08 11.30 -46.66
C ALA A 204 9.68 12.39 -45.69
N THR A 205 8.66 12.12 -44.84
CA THR A 205 8.16 13.09 -43.85
C THR A 205 9.23 13.42 -42.84
N ALA A 206 9.90 12.41 -42.26
CA ALA A 206 10.99 12.61 -41.31
C ALA A 206 12.15 13.41 -41.92
N ARG A 207 12.50 13.16 -43.18
CA ARG A 207 13.54 13.96 -43.88
C ARG A 207 13.13 15.42 -44.01
N THR A 208 11.85 15.70 -44.30
CA THR A 208 11.32 17.07 -44.42
C THR A 208 11.40 17.78 -43.08
N SER A 209 10.96 17.15 -41.99
CA SER A 209 10.98 17.72 -40.64
C SER A 209 12.43 17.94 -40.14
N LEU A 210 13.36 17.13 -40.56
CA LEU A 210 14.79 17.30 -40.29
C LEU A 210 15.46 18.33 -41.20
N GLY A 211 14.75 18.96 -42.16
CA GLY A 211 15.30 19.90 -43.09
C GLY A 211 16.27 19.32 -44.13
N LEU A 212 16.21 18.01 -44.32
CA LEU A 212 17.08 17.29 -45.26
C LEU A 212 16.55 17.41 -46.67
N GLY A 213 17.34 18.00 -47.57
CA GLY A 213 17.00 18.12 -48.97
C GLY A 213 17.03 16.79 -49.74
N SER A 214 16.74 16.85 -51.02
CA SER A 214 16.68 15.68 -51.92
C SER A 214 17.95 14.84 -51.96
N ILE A 215 19.09 15.39 -51.64
CA ILE A 215 20.37 14.68 -51.56
C ILE A 215 20.36 13.55 -50.53
N ALA A 216 19.54 13.67 -49.47
CA ALA A 216 19.42 12.64 -48.43
C ALA A 216 18.73 11.36 -48.90
N THR A 217 18.18 11.32 -50.10
CA THR A 217 17.59 10.12 -50.74
C THR A 217 18.47 9.50 -51.79
N GLN A 218 19.63 10.12 -52.08
CA GLN A 218 20.55 9.63 -53.12
C GLN A 218 21.47 8.55 -52.57
N ASN A 219 21.83 7.62 -53.42
CA ASN A 219 22.81 6.58 -53.09
C ASN A 219 24.19 7.25 -52.98
N ALA A 220 24.99 6.91 -51.98
CA ALA A 220 26.33 7.44 -51.77
C ALA A 220 27.24 7.24 -52.98
N ASN A 221 27.00 6.20 -53.80
CA ASN A 221 27.74 5.90 -55.01
C ASN A 221 27.20 6.59 -56.29
N SER A 222 26.07 7.33 -56.17
CA SER A 222 25.39 7.98 -57.30
C SER A 222 24.66 9.21 -56.82
N VAL A 223 25.40 10.24 -56.43
CA VAL A 223 24.82 11.53 -56.00
C VAL A 223 24.72 12.46 -57.19
N THR A 224 23.48 12.88 -57.48
CA THR A 224 23.25 13.90 -58.52
C THR A 224 22.99 15.24 -57.88
N ILE A 225 23.89 16.19 -58.12
CA ILE A 225 23.77 17.58 -57.67
C ILE A 225 23.30 18.42 -58.85
N THR A 226 22.03 18.84 -58.84
CA THR A 226 21.43 19.58 -59.95
C THR A 226 21.56 21.14 -59.79
N GLY A 227 22.13 21.59 -58.71
CA GLY A 227 22.35 23.03 -58.49
C GLY A 227 23.24 23.28 -57.26
N GLY A 228 23.71 24.47 -57.08
CA GLY A 228 24.56 24.87 -55.96
C GLY A 228 26.08 24.86 -56.32
N THR A 229 26.90 25.11 -55.31
CA THR A 229 28.36 25.17 -55.43
C THR A 229 28.96 24.03 -54.63
N ILE A 230 29.85 23.24 -55.25
CA ILE A 230 30.71 22.29 -54.54
C ILE A 230 31.99 23.05 -54.16
N SER A 231 32.19 23.32 -52.89
CA SER A 231 33.29 24.09 -52.35
C SER A 231 34.10 23.24 -51.34
N GLY A 232 35.40 23.36 -51.36
CA GLY A 232 36.29 22.67 -50.42
C GLY A 232 36.44 21.15 -50.69
N THR A 233 36.01 20.66 -51.82
CA THR A 233 36.08 19.26 -52.20
C THR A 233 37.04 19.03 -53.32
N THR A 234 37.89 18.04 -53.25
CA THR A 234 38.73 17.60 -54.37
C THR A 234 37.88 16.75 -55.29
N VAL A 235 37.67 17.18 -56.54
CA VAL A 235 36.98 16.40 -57.57
C VAL A 235 38.04 15.76 -58.45
N ASN A 236 38.24 14.47 -58.31
CA ASN A 236 39.30 13.77 -59.03
C ASN A 236 39.02 13.57 -60.53
N THR A 237 37.70 13.46 -60.86
CA THR A 237 37.29 13.33 -62.27
C THR A 237 36.02 14.13 -62.47
N PHE A 238 35.99 15.00 -63.40
CA PHE A 238 34.86 15.82 -63.74
C PHE A 238 34.45 15.57 -65.18
N THR A 239 33.27 14.94 -65.38
CA THR A 239 32.69 14.79 -66.71
C THR A 239 31.53 15.77 -66.88
N VAL A 240 31.61 16.67 -67.80
CA VAL A 240 30.53 17.66 -68.07
C VAL A 240 29.54 17.04 -69.02
N GLY A 241 28.27 16.88 -68.56
CA GLY A 241 27.16 16.22 -69.29
C GLY A 241 27.15 16.45 -70.76
N ASN A 242 26.50 15.90 -71.65
CA ASN A 242 26.41 16.03 -73.09
C ASN A 242 27.68 16.56 -73.86
N ALA A 243 28.72 16.96 -73.23
CA ALA A 243 30.02 17.17 -73.85
C ALA A 243 30.74 15.85 -73.90
N VAL A 244 30.92 15.31 -75.02
CA VAL A 244 31.80 14.21 -75.27
C VAL A 244 33.22 14.69 -74.95
N GLY A 245 33.77 14.25 -73.82
CA GLY A 245 35.10 14.60 -73.44
C GLY A 245 35.27 15.05 -71.98
N THR A 246 36.47 15.00 -71.49
CA THR A 246 36.88 15.37 -70.09
C THR A 246 37.48 16.78 -70.09
N ARG A 247 37.23 17.52 -69.04
CA ARG A 247 37.93 18.78 -68.80
C ARG A 247 39.18 18.56 -67.95
N HIS A 248 40.30 18.89 -68.51
CA HIS A 248 41.60 18.76 -67.85
C HIS A 248 42.08 20.16 -67.43
N ILE A 249 42.55 20.25 -66.22
CA ILE A 249 43.23 21.45 -65.72
C ILE A 249 44.64 21.06 -65.37
N SER A 250 45.60 21.66 -66.03
CA SER A 250 47.00 21.28 -65.90
C SER A 250 47.92 22.45 -66.14
N THR A 251 49.07 22.44 -65.51
CA THR A 251 50.20 23.37 -65.79
C THR A 251 51.06 22.90 -66.94
N VAL A 252 50.76 21.73 -67.54
CA VAL A 252 51.48 21.15 -68.66
C VAL A 252 50.52 21.00 -69.84
N ALA A 253 50.89 21.50 -70.98
CA ALA A 253 50.14 21.37 -72.23
C ALA A 253 49.98 19.89 -72.64
N PRO A 254 48.84 19.50 -73.23
CA PRO A 254 48.60 18.16 -73.65
C PRO A 254 49.57 17.74 -74.85
N THR A 255 49.98 16.50 -74.81
CA THR A 255 50.77 15.90 -75.91
C THR A 255 49.86 15.18 -76.89
N SER A 256 50.38 14.73 -78.01
CA SER A 256 49.60 14.10 -79.11
C SER A 256 48.92 12.78 -78.69
N GLY A 257 49.23 12.21 -77.56
CA GLY A 257 48.60 11.01 -77.00
C GLY A 257 47.65 11.24 -75.88
N ASP A 258 47.44 12.47 -75.45
CA ASP A 258 46.62 12.78 -74.29
C ASP A 258 45.19 13.14 -74.70
N GLY A 259 44.21 12.59 -73.99
CA GLY A 259 42.81 12.88 -74.14
C GLY A 259 42.12 12.19 -75.34
N ALA A 260 40.84 12.40 -75.45
CA ALA A 260 39.94 11.90 -76.47
C ALA A 260 39.25 13.06 -77.22
N ASN A 261 38.60 12.75 -78.35
CA ASN A 261 37.85 13.77 -79.08
C ASN A 261 36.73 14.38 -78.22
N GLY A 262 36.77 15.69 -78.03
CA GLY A 262 35.87 16.43 -77.19
C GLY A 262 36.41 16.82 -75.81
N ASP A 263 37.61 16.39 -75.44
CA ASP A 263 38.27 16.83 -74.23
C ASP A 263 38.68 18.32 -74.27
N VAL A 264 38.59 18.99 -73.15
CA VAL A 264 38.97 20.40 -73.04
C VAL A 264 40.07 20.54 -71.97
N TRP A 265 41.17 21.13 -72.38
CA TRP A 265 42.33 21.38 -71.51
C TRP A 265 42.39 22.85 -71.12
N TYR A 266 42.58 23.09 -69.84
CA TYR A 266 42.83 24.39 -69.31
C TYR A 266 44.28 24.40 -68.74
N GLU A 267 45.14 25.15 -69.35
CA GLU A 267 46.48 25.41 -68.83
C GLU A 267 46.54 26.69 -68.03
N TYR A 268 47.18 26.71 -66.86
CA TYR A 268 47.28 27.88 -66.00
C TYR A 268 48.71 28.08 -65.49
#